data_93a42b88a2a515e75206fe4b2f2bec35
#
_entry.id   93a42b88a2a515e75206fe4b2f2bec35
#
_cell.length_a   1.000
_cell.length_b   1.000
_cell.length_c   1.000
_cell.angle_alpha   90.00
_cell.angle_beta   90.00
_cell.angle_gamma   90.00
#
_symmetry.space_group_name_H-M   'P 1'
#
loop_
_entity.id
_entity.type
_entity.pdbx_description
1 polymer ?
#
loop_
_entity_poly.entity_id
_entity_poly.type
_entity_poly.pdbx_seq_one_letter_code
_entity_poly.pdbx_strand_id
1 'polypeptide(L)'
;NMNSLRSLEKAIDYEIKRQTNLIAANKEIIQETRHWDEDKEVTSSMRSKEGSADYRYFSDPDLPNMILSEEFIDNIKKEIPTLPSEKRKKVSDTGLSLSESNHLSKSEGWIYDLYLNTQKITNDSKTTYNFITGELQGQLRKVEMEILPEWVSSERLSEIILMINDNKISFTSGKEILTNLIKNDINPNEFAETNNLIQENDFEEIGKIVKDVIEANNDVVQRIKDGEDKLIGFLVGQIIKSSGGNINPSIAKDLLLKEL
;
A
#
# COMPACT_ATOMS: atom_id res chain seq x y z
N ASN A 1 5.72 31.80 -28.08
CA ASN A 1 7.10 32.26 -28.05
C ASN A 1 7.56 32.42 -26.60
N MET A 2 8.14 31.39 -26.07
CA MET A 2 8.75 31.40 -24.72
C MET A 2 10.21 30.98 -24.85
N ASN A 3 11.11 31.77 -24.26
CA ASN A 3 12.53 31.60 -24.47
C ASN A 3 13.21 30.82 -23.34
N SER A 4 12.47 30.47 -22.27
CA SER A 4 13.01 29.72 -21.14
C SER A 4 11.94 28.87 -20.47
N LEU A 5 12.36 27.81 -19.74
CA LEU A 5 11.47 27.00 -18.91
C LEU A 5 10.84 27.83 -17.78
N ARG A 6 11.57 28.82 -17.24
CA ARG A 6 11.08 29.72 -16.22
C ARG A 6 9.93 30.61 -16.73
N SER A 7 10.06 31.13 -17.97
CA SER A 7 9.00 31.90 -18.61
C SER A 7 7.76 31.05 -18.88
N LEU A 8 7.97 29.76 -19.23
CA LEU A 8 6.87 28.80 -19.40
C LEU A 8 6.12 28.56 -18.09
N GLU A 9 6.80 28.32 -17.00
CA GLU A 9 6.21 28.13 -15.67
C GLU A 9 5.38 29.34 -15.25
N LYS A 10 5.95 30.55 -15.34
CA LYS A 10 5.25 31.80 -15.01
C LYS A 10 4.01 32.04 -15.88
N ALA A 11 4.12 31.74 -17.17
CA ALA A 11 2.99 31.91 -18.09
C ALA A 11 1.84 30.93 -17.76
N ILE A 12 2.16 29.67 -17.38
CA ILE A 12 1.15 28.71 -16.96
C ILE A 12 0.47 29.18 -15.66
N ASP A 13 1.23 29.59 -14.67
CA ASP A 13 0.69 30.10 -13.39
C ASP A 13 -0.21 31.32 -13.62
N TYR A 14 0.19 32.23 -14.49
CA TYR A 14 -0.64 33.38 -14.84
C TYR A 14 -1.94 32.94 -15.52
N GLU A 15 -1.89 32.03 -16.48
CA GLU A 15 -3.07 31.55 -17.21
C GLU A 15 -4.01 30.78 -16.29
N ILE A 16 -3.52 29.99 -15.37
CA ILE A 16 -4.35 29.31 -14.36
C ILE A 16 -5.16 30.36 -13.57
N LYS A 17 -4.49 31.39 -13.06
CA LYS A 17 -5.15 32.46 -12.32
C LYS A 17 -6.17 33.22 -13.17
N ARG A 18 -5.79 33.58 -14.39
CA ARG A 18 -6.67 34.31 -15.32
C ARG A 18 -7.93 33.51 -15.64
N GLN A 19 -7.78 32.24 -16.00
CA GLN A 19 -8.91 31.38 -16.37
C GLN A 19 -9.80 31.07 -15.15
N THR A 20 -9.21 30.86 -13.96
CA THR A 20 -9.97 30.71 -12.70
C THR A 20 -10.82 31.93 -12.42
N ASN A 21 -10.28 33.16 -12.62
CA ASN A 21 -11.03 34.40 -12.41
C ASN A 21 -12.16 34.57 -13.44
N LEU A 22 -11.95 34.14 -14.69
CA LEU A 22 -13.03 34.16 -15.71
C LEU A 22 -14.16 33.21 -15.33
N ILE A 23 -13.84 31.98 -14.92
CA ILE A 23 -14.85 31.00 -14.47
C ILE A 23 -15.61 31.53 -13.26
N ALA A 24 -14.92 32.07 -12.27
CA ALA A 24 -15.54 32.66 -11.08
C ALA A 24 -16.48 33.84 -11.42
N ALA A 25 -16.18 34.55 -12.50
CA ALA A 25 -17.02 35.65 -13.02
C ALA A 25 -18.11 35.17 -14.01
N ASN A 26 -18.34 33.85 -14.17
CA ASN A 26 -19.23 33.24 -15.15
C ASN A 26 -18.97 33.69 -16.60
N LYS A 27 -17.70 33.95 -16.95
CA LYS A 27 -17.27 34.27 -18.30
C LYS A 27 -16.71 33.02 -18.98
N GLU A 28 -16.99 32.92 -20.29
CA GLU A 28 -16.49 31.83 -21.12
C GLU A 28 -14.98 31.97 -21.36
N ILE A 29 -14.28 30.83 -21.36
CA ILE A 29 -12.88 30.76 -21.75
C ILE A 29 -12.81 30.46 -23.23
N ILE A 30 -12.34 31.44 -24.00
CA ILE A 30 -12.14 31.28 -25.45
C ILE A 30 -10.79 30.62 -25.70
N GLN A 31 -10.78 29.61 -26.54
CA GLN A 31 -9.54 28.99 -27.00
C GLN A 31 -8.81 29.93 -27.97
N GLU A 32 -7.67 30.44 -27.56
CA GLU A 32 -6.88 31.41 -28.30
C GLU A 32 -5.38 31.18 -28.14
N THR A 33 -4.58 31.66 -29.08
CA THR A 33 -3.13 31.78 -28.85
C THR A 33 -2.85 33.04 -28.10
N ARG A 34 -2.03 32.91 -27.04
CA ARG A 34 -1.64 34.04 -26.19
C ARG A 34 -0.15 34.29 -26.29
N HIS A 35 0.23 35.58 -26.25
CA HIS A 35 1.62 36.01 -26.20
C HIS A 35 2.03 36.23 -24.75
N TRP A 36 3.19 35.71 -24.36
CA TRP A 36 3.80 36.00 -23.05
C TRP A 36 4.66 37.24 -23.14
N ASP A 37 4.35 38.24 -22.34
CA ASP A 37 5.15 39.46 -22.13
C ASP A 37 6.04 39.21 -20.90
N GLU A 38 7.35 39.07 -21.15
CA GLU A 38 8.31 38.69 -20.10
C GLU A 38 8.56 39.83 -19.10
N ASP A 39 8.48 41.09 -19.57
CA ASP A 39 8.70 42.27 -18.74
C ASP A 39 7.51 42.54 -17.79
N LYS A 40 6.30 42.35 -18.28
CA LYS A 40 5.07 42.57 -17.50
C LYS A 40 4.57 41.31 -16.79
N GLU A 41 5.16 40.17 -17.10
CA GLU A 41 4.74 38.86 -16.57
C GLU A 41 3.23 38.58 -16.77
N VAL A 42 2.71 38.92 -17.94
CA VAL A 42 1.29 38.72 -18.30
C VAL A 42 1.16 38.06 -19.68
N THR A 43 0.03 37.40 -19.90
CA THR A 43 -0.34 36.96 -21.24
C THR A 43 -1.29 37.97 -21.88
N SER A 44 -1.12 38.22 -23.18
CA SER A 44 -2.04 38.99 -24.01
C SER A 44 -2.62 38.16 -25.12
N SER A 45 -3.87 38.41 -25.50
CA SER A 45 -4.51 37.74 -26.62
C SER A 45 -3.76 38.09 -27.90
N MET A 46 -3.42 37.06 -28.67
CA MET A 46 -3.01 37.22 -30.05
C MET A 46 -4.24 37.05 -30.93
N ARG A 47 -4.07 37.23 -32.24
CA ARG A 47 -5.12 37.04 -33.21
C ARG A 47 -5.86 35.74 -32.94
N SER A 48 -7.16 35.82 -32.65
CA SER A 48 -7.98 34.62 -32.44
C SER A 48 -7.99 33.82 -33.75
N LYS A 49 -7.81 32.51 -33.61
CA LYS A 49 -7.98 31.57 -34.73
C LYS A 49 -9.45 31.21 -34.98
N GLU A 50 -10.40 31.98 -34.42
CA GLU A 50 -11.83 31.76 -34.63
C GLU A 50 -12.26 31.84 -36.11
N GLY A 51 -11.43 32.42 -37.00
CA GLY A 51 -11.68 32.42 -38.42
C GLY A 51 -10.90 31.38 -39.22
N SER A 52 -10.03 30.61 -38.63
CA SER A 52 -9.37 29.50 -39.32
C SER A 52 -10.12 28.19 -39.12
N ALA A 53 -11.38 28.14 -39.50
CA ALA A 53 -12.04 26.91 -39.95
C ALA A 53 -11.21 26.18 -41.03
N ASP A 54 -9.97 26.55 -41.17
CA ASP A 54 -9.09 26.15 -42.25
C ASP A 54 -8.04 25.11 -41.84
N TYR A 55 -8.36 24.29 -40.83
CA TYR A 55 -7.66 23.02 -40.69
C TYR A 55 -8.18 21.97 -41.67
N ARG A 56 -9.09 22.38 -42.60
CA ARG A 56 -9.57 21.52 -43.69
C ARG A 56 -9.78 20.08 -43.25
N TYR A 57 -10.58 19.85 -42.21
CA TYR A 57 -11.03 18.52 -41.80
C TYR A 57 -12.01 17.95 -42.85
N PHE A 58 -11.56 17.84 -44.08
CA PHE A 58 -12.28 17.06 -45.05
C PHE A 58 -11.63 15.70 -45.19
N SER A 59 -12.44 14.70 -45.49
CA SER A 59 -11.97 13.34 -45.70
C SER A 59 -10.90 13.33 -46.80
N ASP A 60 -9.80 12.62 -46.54
CA ASP A 60 -8.81 12.37 -47.59
C ASP A 60 -9.49 11.57 -48.71
N PRO A 61 -9.44 12.02 -49.96
CA PRO A 61 -10.11 11.33 -51.05
C PRO A 61 -9.55 9.93 -51.35
N ASP A 62 -8.31 9.66 -50.91
CA ASP A 62 -7.66 8.37 -51.09
C ASP A 62 -7.96 7.37 -49.94
N LEU A 63 -8.60 7.83 -48.85
CA LEU A 63 -8.98 7.00 -47.74
C LEU A 63 -10.50 6.75 -47.69
N PRO A 64 -10.96 5.52 -47.90
CA PRO A 64 -12.38 5.20 -47.78
C PRO A 64 -12.86 5.37 -46.33
N ASN A 65 -14.14 5.68 -46.18
CA ASN A 65 -14.76 5.75 -44.87
C ASN A 65 -14.68 4.39 -44.15
N MET A 66 -14.10 4.38 -42.93
CA MET A 66 -14.11 3.21 -42.09
C MET A 66 -15.39 3.21 -41.25
N ILE A 67 -16.28 2.26 -41.53
CA ILE A 67 -17.53 2.08 -40.78
C ILE A 67 -17.29 0.96 -39.76
N LEU A 68 -17.30 1.32 -38.47
CA LEU A 68 -17.23 0.36 -37.39
C LEU A 68 -18.64 -0.07 -37.00
N SER A 69 -18.91 -1.38 -37.07
CA SER A 69 -20.20 -1.91 -36.63
C SER A 69 -20.33 -1.85 -35.10
N GLU A 70 -21.54 -1.74 -34.58
CA GLU A 70 -21.81 -1.79 -33.16
C GLU A 70 -21.29 -3.09 -32.52
N GLU A 71 -21.45 -4.21 -33.24
CA GLU A 71 -20.94 -5.52 -32.81
C GLU A 71 -19.40 -5.51 -32.65
N PHE A 72 -18.68 -4.90 -33.59
CA PHE A 72 -17.23 -4.76 -33.51
C PHE A 72 -16.82 -3.93 -32.28
N ILE A 73 -17.50 -2.81 -32.06
CA ILE A 73 -17.26 -1.93 -30.90
C ILE A 73 -17.54 -2.66 -29.59
N ASP A 74 -18.64 -3.42 -29.51
CA ASP A 74 -19.03 -4.14 -28.31
C ASP A 74 -18.08 -5.31 -28.02
N ASN A 75 -17.57 -5.98 -29.05
CA ASN A 75 -16.55 -7.00 -28.85
C ASN A 75 -15.25 -6.41 -28.29
N ILE A 76 -14.77 -5.29 -28.84
CA ILE A 76 -13.59 -4.61 -28.30
C ILE A 76 -13.82 -4.16 -26.87
N LYS A 77 -15.02 -3.61 -26.53
CA LYS A 77 -15.33 -3.23 -25.14
C LYS A 77 -15.22 -4.38 -24.16
N LYS A 78 -15.60 -5.60 -24.56
CA LYS A 78 -15.47 -6.81 -23.73
C LYS A 78 -14.02 -7.24 -23.51
N GLU A 79 -13.14 -6.93 -24.46
CA GLU A 79 -11.71 -7.26 -24.39
C GLU A 79 -10.89 -6.21 -23.63
N ILE A 80 -11.46 -5.04 -23.32
CA ILE A 80 -10.76 -3.99 -22.59
C ILE A 80 -10.43 -4.51 -21.17
N PRO A 81 -9.14 -4.60 -20.79
CA PRO A 81 -8.76 -4.99 -19.44
C PRO A 81 -9.19 -3.93 -18.42
N THR A 82 -9.32 -4.34 -17.17
CA THR A 82 -9.62 -3.38 -16.08
C THR A 82 -8.63 -2.22 -16.09
N LEU A 83 -9.14 -1.01 -16.22
CA LEU A 83 -8.32 0.19 -16.31
C LEU A 83 -7.57 0.49 -15.00
N PRO A 84 -6.38 1.14 -15.04
CA PRO A 84 -5.65 1.51 -13.83
C PRO A 84 -6.45 2.36 -12.84
N SER A 85 -7.36 3.20 -13.33
CA SER A 85 -8.28 3.99 -12.50
C SER A 85 -9.26 3.12 -11.72
N GLU A 86 -9.81 2.09 -12.35
CA GLU A 86 -10.73 1.13 -11.74
C GLU A 86 -10.00 0.23 -10.74
N LYS A 87 -8.78 -0.26 -11.12
CA LYS A 87 -7.92 -1.01 -10.21
C LYS A 87 -7.64 -0.21 -8.94
N ARG A 88 -7.26 1.07 -9.09
CA ARG A 88 -7.00 1.96 -7.96
C ARG A 88 -8.23 2.15 -7.08
N LYS A 89 -9.39 2.36 -7.68
CA LYS A 89 -10.64 2.50 -6.94
C LYS A 89 -10.95 1.23 -6.13
N LYS A 90 -10.90 0.05 -6.75
CA LYS A 90 -11.12 -1.24 -6.05
C LYS A 90 -10.22 -1.42 -4.83
N VAL A 91 -8.95 -1.04 -4.96
CA VAL A 91 -7.98 -1.12 -3.84
C VAL A 91 -8.26 -0.05 -2.79
N SER A 92 -8.58 1.18 -3.19
CA SER A 92 -8.94 2.27 -2.27
C SER A 92 -10.19 1.93 -1.46
N ASP A 93 -11.16 1.26 -2.06
CA ASP A 93 -12.40 0.82 -1.40
C ASP A 93 -12.14 -0.22 -0.30
N THR A 94 -10.97 -0.87 -0.26
CA THR A 94 -10.55 -1.75 0.85
C THR A 94 -10.02 -0.98 2.07
N GLY A 95 -9.86 0.34 1.99
CA GLY A 95 -9.37 1.20 3.07
C GLY A 95 -7.88 1.56 3.01
N LEU A 96 -7.18 1.22 1.92
CA LEU A 96 -5.80 1.68 1.70
C LEU A 96 -5.73 3.16 1.34
N SER A 97 -4.62 3.80 1.69
CA SER A 97 -4.32 5.18 1.31
C SER A 97 -4.21 5.33 -0.21
N LEU A 98 -4.33 6.57 -0.70
CA LEU A 98 -4.17 6.88 -2.12
C LEU A 98 -2.79 6.46 -2.66
N SER A 99 -1.73 6.62 -1.86
CA SER A 99 -0.37 6.23 -2.24
C SER A 99 -0.25 4.71 -2.43
N GLU A 100 -0.76 3.93 -1.48
CA GLU A 100 -0.75 2.46 -1.52
C GLU A 100 -1.62 1.93 -2.66
N SER A 101 -2.79 2.54 -2.86
CA SER A 101 -3.68 2.20 -3.98
C SER A 101 -3.04 2.49 -5.34
N ASN A 102 -2.31 3.60 -5.46
CA ASN A 102 -1.53 3.91 -6.65
C ASN A 102 -0.39 2.91 -6.87
N HIS A 103 0.30 2.49 -5.81
CA HIS A 103 1.35 1.50 -5.89
C HIS A 103 0.82 0.16 -6.41
N LEU A 104 -0.23 -0.40 -5.78
CA LEU A 104 -0.82 -1.67 -6.20
C LEU A 104 -1.43 -1.61 -7.60
N SER A 105 -2.08 -0.51 -7.98
CA SER A 105 -2.68 -0.37 -9.31
C SER A 105 -1.67 -0.39 -10.45
N LYS A 106 -0.40 -0.10 -10.15
CA LYS A 106 0.74 -0.10 -11.09
C LYS A 106 1.63 -1.33 -10.96
N SER A 107 1.41 -2.15 -9.93
CA SER A 107 2.15 -3.39 -9.71
C SER A 107 1.83 -4.43 -10.79
N GLU A 108 2.65 -5.45 -10.88
CA GLU A 108 2.39 -6.61 -11.73
C GLU A 108 1.01 -7.23 -11.41
N GLY A 109 0.36 -7.77 -12.43
CA GLY A 109 -1.03 -8.25 -12.29
C GLY A 109 -1.20 -9.26 -11.17
N TRP A 110 -0.26 -10.19 -11.01
CA TRP A 110 -0.31 -11.21 -9.96
C TRP A 110 -0.27 -10.63 -8.53
N ILE A 111 0.49 -9.55 -8.31
CA ILE A 111 0.59 -8.88 -7.00
C ILE A 111 -0.76 -8.23 -6.65
N TYR A 112 -1.36 -7.57 -7.62
CA TYR A 112 -2.67 -6.94 -7.48
C TYR A 112 -3.76 -7.96 -7.16
N ASP A 113 -3.81 -9.06 -7.91
CA ASP A 113 -4.81 -10.11 -7.73
C ASP A 113 -4.61 -10.86 -6.42
N LEU A 114 -3.35 -11.17 -6.07
CA LEU A 114 -2.98 -11.80 -4.81
C LEU A 114 -3.41 -10.94 -3.62
N TYR A 115 -3.16 -9.62 -3.68
CA TYR A 115 -3.60 -8.69 -2.65
C TYR A 115 -5.12 -8.72 -2.47
N LEU A 116 -5.88 -8.57 -3.56
CA LEU A 116 -7.35 -8.54 -3.47
C LEU A 116 -7.94 -9.82 -2.92
N ASN A 117 -7.39 -10.97 -3.33
CA ASN A 117 -7.89 -12.26 -2.88
C ASN A 117 -7.51 -12.51 -1.41
N THR A 118 -6.28 -12.24 -1.02
CA THR A 118 -5.84 -12.37 0.38
C THR A 118 -6.60 -11.42 1.30
N GLN A 119 -6.80 -10.16 0.89
CA GLN A 119 -7.53 -9.16 1.68
C GLN A 119 -8.99 -9.53 1.92
N LYS A 120 -9.66 -10.17 0.96
CA LYS A 120 -11.04 -10.67 1.15
C LYS A 120 -11.14 -11.70 2.27
N ILE A 121 -10.10 -12.49 2.49
CA ILE A 121 -10.06 -13.53 3.54
C ILE A 121 -9.66 -12.91 4.87
N THR A 122 -8.59 -12.11 4.88
CA THR A 122 -8.05 -11.52 6.12
C THR A 122 -8.89 -10.38 6.68
N ASN A 123 -9.65 -9.70 5.82
CA ASN A 123 -10.38 -8.46 6.11
C ASN A 123 -9.51 -7.37 6.76
N ASP A 124 -8.19 -7.44 6.54
CA ASP A 124 -7.19 -6.48 7.01
C ASP A 124 -6.34 -6.00 5.84
N SER A 125 -6.70 -4.84 5.34
CA SER A 125 -6.08 -4.26 4.16
C SER A 125 -4.63 -3.84 4.38
N LYS A 126 -4.34 -3.28 5.56
CA LYS A 126 -3.03 -2.71 5.84
C LYS A 126 -1.97 -3.78 6.07
N THR A 127 -2.27 -4.77 6.93
CA THR A 127 -1.36 -5.88 7.19
C THR A 127 -1.14 -6.69 5.92
N THR A 128 -2.21 -6.99 5.17
CA THR A 128 -2.11 -7.71 3.88
C THR A 128 -1.25 -6.95 2.88
N TYR A 129 -1.44 -5.64 2.73
CA TYR A 129 -0.61 -4.82 1.84
C TYR A 129 0.86 -4.88 2.24
N ASN A 130 1.18 -4.63 3.50
CA ASN A 130 2.56 -4.64 3.99
C ASN A 130 3.22 -6.01 3.84
N PHE A 131 2.46 -7.07 4.09
CA PHE A 131 2.96 -8.45 4.00
C PHE A 131 3.29 -8.84 2.56
N ILE A 132 2.41 -8.52 1.61
CA ILE A 132 2.60 -8.87 0.19
C ILE A 132 3.66 -7.97 -0.45
N THR A 133 3.56 -6.65 -0.30
CA THR A 133 4.45 -5.71 -0.99
C THR A 133 5.81 -5.54 -0.31
N GLY A 134 5.88 -5.78 1.00
CA GLY A 134 7.11 -5.72 1.78
C GLY A 134 7.76 -7.10 1.92
N GLU A 135 7.13 -7.98 2.68
CA GLU A 135 7.76 -9.23 3.09
C GLU A 135 7.85 -10.26 1.96
N LEU A 136 6.74 -10.56 1.27
CA LEU A 136 6.73 -11.53 0.17
C LEU A 136 7.68 -11.11 -0.95
N GLN A 137 7.56 -9.88 -1.44
CA GLN A 137 8.46 -9.40 -2.49
C GLN A 137 9.92 -9.31 -2.02
N GLY A 138 10.14 -8.97 -0.73
CA GLY A 138 11.47 -8.95 -0.14
C GLY A 138 12.10 -10.34 -0.08
N GLN A 139 11.33 -11.37 0.24
CA GLN A 139 11.81 -12.76 0.28
C GLN A 139 12.05 -13.32 -1.13
N LEU A 140 11.14 -13.07 -2.09
CA LEU A 140 11.33 -13.47 -3.49
C LEU A 140 12.64 -12.91 -4.06
N ARG A 141 12.93 -11.64 -3.80
CA ARG A 141 14.20 -11.01 -4.22
C ARG A 141 15.43 -11.66 -3.59
N LYS A 142 15.35 -12.04 -2.30
CA LYS A 142 16.48 -12.70 -1.61
C LYS A 142 16.79 -14.09 -2.15
N VAL A 143 15.77 -14.81 -2.63
CA VAL A 143 15.94 -16.13 -3.24
C VAL A 143 16.08 -16.08 -4.76
N GLU A 144 16.18 -14.86 -5.33
CA GLU A 144 16.32 -14.60 -6.77
C GLU A 144 15.21 -15.25 -7.62
N MET A 145 13.99 -15.32 -7.07
CA MET A 145 12.82 -15.84 -7.77
C MET A 145 12.04 -14.68 -8.41
N GLU A 146 11.87 -14.76 -9.73
CA GLU A 146 11.06 -13.79 -10.50
C GLU A 146 9.58 -14.21 -10.57
N ILE A 147 9.30 -15.49 -10.45
CA ILE A 147 7.95 -16.06 -10.58
C ILE A 147 7.50 -16.60 -9.22
N LEU A 148 6.29 -16.22 -8.82
CA LEU A 148 5.68 -16.75 -7.60
C LEU A 148 5.38 -18.25 -7.77
N PRO A 149 5.83 -19.13 -6.85
CA PRO A 149 5.48 -20.54 -6.89
C PRO A 149 3.97 -20.77 -6.82
N GLU A 150 3.46 -21.74 -7.58
CA GLU A 150 2.01 -22.02 -7.68
C GLU A 150 1.34 -22.34 -6.33
N TRP A 151 2.10 -22.92 -5.39
CA TRP A 151 1.60 -23.24 -4.06
C TRP A 151 1.53 -22.04 -3.10
N VAL A 152 2.12 -20.89 -3.46
CA VAL A 152 1.99 -19.64 -2.68
C VAL A 152 0.68 -18.98 -3.06
N SER A 153 -0.40 -19.44 -2.47
CA SER A 153 -1.76 -18.97 -2.76
C SER A 153 -2.24 -17.89 -1.77
N SER A 154 -3.34 -17.23 -2.13
CA SER A 154 -4.01 -16.25 -1.25
C SER A 154 -4.50 -16.86 0.06
N GLU A 155 -4.93 -18.12 0.04
CA GLU A 155 -5.37 -18.87 1.22
C GLU A 155 -4.22 -19.06 2.19
N ARG A 156 -3.08 -19.59 1.73
CA ARG A 156 -1.90 -19.83 2.56
C ARG A 156 -1.29 -18.55 3.13
N LEU A 157 -1.26 -17.47 2.34
CA LEU A 157 -0.83 -16.16 2.84
C LEU A 157 -1.80 -15.63 3.89
N SER A 158 -3.10 -15.83 3.68
CA SER A 158 -4.12 -15.43 4.65
C SER A 158 -3.98 -16.18 5.97
N GLU A 159 -3.67 -17.47 5.95
CA GLU A 159 -3.41 -18.26 7.16
C GLU A 159 -2.26 -17.66 7.98
N ILE A 160 -1.15 -17.30 7.35
CA ILE A 160 -0.02 -16.66 8.03
C ILE A 160 -0.44 -15.31 8.64
N ILE A 161 -1.13 -14.47 7.85
CA ILE A 161 -1.56 -13.14 8.30
C ILE A 161 -2.57 -13.25 9.45
N LEU A 162 -3.52 -14.18 9.37
CA LEU A 162 -4.51 -14.39 10.43
C LEU A 162 -3.84 -14.91 11.71
N MET A 163 -2.88 -15.84 11.62
CA MET A 163 -2.12 -16.29 12.80
C MET A 163 -1.37 -15.12 13.46
N ILE A 164 -0.82 -14.19 12.69
CA ILE A 164 -0.17 -12.97 13.21
C ILE A 164 -1.20 -12.05 13.88
N ASN A 165 -2.33 -11.79 13.22
CA ASN A 165 -3.37 -10.89 13.74
C ASN A 165 -4.03 -11.44 15.01
N ASP A 166 -4.20 -12.77 15.09
CA ASP A 166 -4.73 -13.48 16.25
C ASP A 166 -3.68 -13.62 17.39
N ASN A 167 -2.47 -13.11 17.21
CA ASN A 167 -1.33 -13.29 18.12
C ASN A 167 -1.00 -14.76 18.39
N LYS A 168 -1.31 -15.66 17.47
CA LYS A 168 -0.92 -17.08 17.55
C LYS A 168 0.56 -17.28 17.24
N ILE A 169 1.12 -16.44 16.39
CA ILE A 169 2.54 -16.43 16.06
C ILE A 169 3.07 -14.98 16.07
N SER A 170 4.38 -14.84 16.28
CA SER A 170 5.04 -13.53 16.14
C SER A 170 5.16 -13.14 14.66
N PHE A 171 5.33 -11.84 14.40
CA PHE A 171 5.60 -11.36 13.05
C PHE A 171 6.91 -11.96 12.47
N THR A 172 7.91 -12.21 13.32
CA THR A 172 9.17 -12.88 12.95
C THR A 172 8.93 -14.33 12.55
N SER A 173 8.12 -15.06 13.33
CA SER A 173 7.70 -16.43 12.98
C SER A 173 6.92 -16.47 11.66
N GLY A 174 6.04 -15.48 11.43
CA GLY A 174 5.33 -15.35 10.17
C GLY A 174 6.26 -15.18 8.96
N LYS A 175 7.36 -14.40 9.11
CA LYS A 175 8.39 -14.30 8.07
C LYS A 175 9.14 -15.60 7.84
N GLU A 176 9.40 -16.35 8.88
CA GLU A 176 10.05 -17.67 8.78
C GLU A 176 9.16 -18.65 8.03
N ILE A 177 7.87 -18.73 8.38
CA ILE A 177 6.88 -19.55 7.66
C ILE A 177 6.82 -19.14 6.19
N LEU A 178 6.73 -17.83 5.90
CA LEU A 178 6.71 -17.31 4.53
C LEU A 178 7.96 -17.71 3.74
N THR A 179 9.14 -17.62 4.36
CA THR A 179 10.40 -17.98 3.71
C THR A 179 10.44 -19.47 3.33
N ASN A 180 9.90 -20.34 4.20
CA ASN A 180 9.80 -21.77 3.94
C ASN A 180 8.70 -22.08 2.92
N LEU A 181 7.57 -21.37 2.98
CA LEU A 181 6.49 -21.50 2.01
C LEU A 181 6.94 -21.15 0.57
N ILE A 182 7.78 -20.12 0.40
CA ILE A 182 8.32 -19.77 -0.92
C ILE A 182 9.20 -20.89 -1.48
N LYS A 183 9.97 -21.56 -0.62
CA LYS A 183 10.93 -22.61 -1.04
C LYS A 183 10.29 -23.96 -1.22
N ASN A 184 9.25 -24.26 -0.46
CA ASN A 184 8.66 -25.59 -0.36
C ASN A 184 7.13 -25.48 -0.28
N ASP A 185 6.44 -26.48 -0.83
CA ASP A 185 5.00 -26.64 -0.67
C ASP A 185 4.67 -27.12 0.75
N ILE A 186 4.44 -26.18 1.67
CA ILE A 186 4.13 -26.44 3.08
C ILE A 186 2.74 -25.91 3.46
N ASN A 187 2.13 -26.53 4.45
CA ASN A 187 0.96 -25.97 5.13
C ASN A 187 1.44 -25.01 6.25
N PRO A 188 1.05 -23.72 6.25
CA PRO A 188 1.52 -22.76 7.24
C PRO A 188 1.18 -23.11 8.69
N ASN A 189 -0.01 -23.64 8.97
CA ASN A 189 -0.44 -24.02 10.32
C ASN A 189 0.36 -25.23 10.83
N GLU A 190 0.46 -26.30 10.03
CA GLU A 190 1.23 -27.49 10.40
C GLU A 190 2.72 -27.16 10.59
N PHE A 191 3.26 -26.27 9.76
CA PHE A 191 4.65 -25.84 9.91
C PHE A 191 4.86 -25.06 11.22
N ALA A 192 3.92 -24.18 11.57
CA ALA A 192 3.97 -23.40 12.81
C ALA A 192 3.94 -24.31 14.05
N GLU A 193 3.07 -25.33 14.04
CA GLU A 193 2.97 -26.32 15.13
C GLU A 193 4.23 -27.18 15.26
N THR A 194 4.70 -27.74 14.15
CA THR A 194 5.85 -28.67 14.12
C THR A 194 7.15 -27.97 14.56
N ASN A 195 7.29 -26.68 14.26
CA ASN A 195 8.49 -25.91 14.57
C ASN A 195 8.37 -25.09 15.87
N ASN A 196 7.34 -25.33 16.68
CA ASN A 196 7.10 -24.63 17.93
C ASN A 196 7.07 -23.09 17.77
N LEU A 197 6.47 -22.61 16.67
CA LEU A 197 6.34 -21.15 16.39
C LEU A 197 5.05 -20.57 16.98
N ILE A 198 4.14 -21.42 17.47
CA ILE A 198 2.92 -20.99 18.15
C ILE A 198 3.30 -20.33 19.48
N GLN A 199 2.78 -19.13 19.69
CA GLN A 199 2.96 -18.42 20.95
C GLN A 199 2.07 -19.03 22.02
N GLU A 200 2.64 -19.27 23.18
CA GLU A 200 1.88 -19.60 24.38
C GLU A 200 1.13 -18.36 24.84
N ASN A 201 -0.19 -18.40 24.75
CA ASN A 201 -1.09 -17.36 25.23
C ASN A 201 -1.76 -17.77 26.54
N ASP A 202 -1.17 -18.72 27.30
CA ASP A 202 -1.66 -19.07 28.61
C ASP A 202 -1.32 -17.97 29.62
N PHE A 203 -2.34 -17.16 29.94
CA PHE A 203 -2.21 -16.06 30.88
C PHE A 203 -1.75 -16.49 32.27
N GLU A 204 -2.02 -17.74 32.71
CA GLU A 204 -1.58 -18.26 33.98
C GLU A 204 -0.07 -18.56 33.98
N GLU A 205 0.42 -19.15 32.89
CA GLU A 205 1.83 -19.47 32.71
C GLU A 205 2.67 -18.20 32.49
N ILE A 206 2.19 -17.29 31.68
CA ILE A 206 2.82 -15.96 31.50
C ILE A 206 2.83 -15.20 32.82
N GLY A 207 1.74 -15.25 33.59
CA GLY A 207 1.64 -14.62 34.93
C GLY A 207 2.68 -15.13 35.92
N LYS A 208 3.02 -16.43 35.87
CA LYS A 208 4.09 -16.99 36.72
C LYS A 208 5.45 -16.41 36.31
N ILE A 209 5.76 -16.42 35.00
CA ILE A 209 7.02 -15.85 34.49
C ILE A 209 7.15 -14.38 34.84
N VAL A 210 6.04 -13.61 34.73
CA VAL A 210 6.02 -12.18 35.12
C VAL A 210 6.37 -12.02 36.61
N LYS A 211 5.79 -12.82 37.50
CA LYS A 211 6.09 -12.78 38.93
C LYS A 211 7.53 -13.13 39.22
N ASP A 212 8.05 -14.20 38.62
CA ASP A 212 9.44 -14.61 38.78
C ASP A 212 10.41 -13.51 38.33
N VAL A 213 10.11 -12.82 37.22
CA VAL A 213 10.93 -11.71 36.72
C VAL A 213 10.84 -10.47 37.63
N ILE A 214 9.67 -10.18 38.20
CA ILE A 214 9.47 -9.09 39.15
C ILE A 214 10.30 -9.38 40.42
N GLU A 215 10.23 -10.60 40.97
CA GLU A 215 10.98 -11.01 42.16
C GLU A 215 12.49 -10.99 41.92
N ALA A 216 12.95 -11.39 40.75
CA ALA A 216 14.36 -11.37 40.36
C ALA A 216 14.95 -9.97 40.14
N ASN A 217 14.10 -8.95 39.93
CA ASN A 217 14.51 -7.58 39.56
C ASN A 217 13.86 -6.52 40.47
N ASN A 218 13.79 -6.77 41.75
CA ASN A 218 13.14 -5.89 42.75
C ASN A 218 13.67 -4.45 42.75
N ASP A 219 14.94 -4.26 42.48
CA ASP A 219 15.60 -2.93 42.37
C ASP A 219 15.06 -2.14 41.17
N VAL A 220 14.86 -2.80 40.03
CA VAL A 220 14.30 -2.19 38.80
C VAL A 220 12.82 -1.88 39.03
N VAL A 221 12.08 -2.77 39.66
CA VAL A 221 10.66 -2.57 40.00
C VAL A 221 10.48 -1.34 40.91
N GLN A 222 11.34 -1.17 41.91
CA GLN A 222 11.26 -0.01 42.79
C GLN A 222 11.50 1.30 42.01
N ARG A 223 12.48 1.32 41.10
CA ARG A 223 12.76 2.49 40.25
C ARG A 223 11.62 2.83 39.29
N ILE A 224 10.89 1.82 38.79
CA ILE A 224 9.68 2.04 38.00
C ILE A 224 8.60 2.71 38.87
N LYS A 225 8.40 2.24 40.12
CA LYS A 225 7.46 2.87 41.06
C LYS A 225 7.86 4.30 41.42
N ASP A 226 9.14 4.62 41.36
CA ASP A 226 9.67 5.97 41.56
C ASP A 226 9.58 6.86 40.34
N GLY A 227 9.02 6.35 39.21
CA GLY A 227 8.69 7.13 37.99
C GLY A 227 9.63 6.90 36.79
N GLU A 228 10.50 5.90 36.81
CA GLU A 228 11.38 5.56 35.69
C GLU A 228 10.71 4.59 34.70
N ASP A 229 9.63 5.03 34.02
CA ASP A 229 8.83 4.20 33.11
C ASP A 229 9.62 3.55 31.95
N LYS A 230 10.80 4.10 31.60
CA LYS A 230 11.67 3.53 30.56
C LYS A 230 12.16 2.13 30.85
N LEU A 231 12.20 1.75 32.15
CA LEU A 231 12.64 0.44 32.61
C LEU A 231 11.58 -0.65 32.38
N ILE A 232 10.32 -0.30 32.12
CA ILE A 232 9.26 -1.26 31.74
C ILE A 232 9.70 -2.09 30.53
N GLY A 233 10.30 -1.45 29.53
CA GLY A 233 10.80 -2.13 28.35
C GLY A 233 11.90 -3.16 28.66
N PHE A 234 12.73 -2.91 29.65
CA PHE A 234 13.75 -3.86 30.14
C PHE A 234 13.10 -5.10 30.76
N LEU A 235 12.13 -4.93 31.66
CA LEU A 235 11.43 -6.06 32.28
C LEU A 235 10.64 -6.88 31.24
N VAL A 236 9.98 -6.25 30.30
CA VAL A 236 9.32 -6.95 29.17
C VAL A 236 10.33 -7.79 28.40
N GLY A 237 11.53 -7.24 28.10
CA GLY A 237 12.61 -7.98 27.48
C GLY A 237 13.08 -9.20 28.27
N GLN A 238 13.13 -9.11 29.60
CA GLN A 238 13.47 -10.24 30.46
C GLN A 238 12.37 -11.31 30.48
N ILE A 239 11.09 -10.93 30.53
CA ILE A 239 9.95 -11.85 30.43
C ILE A 239 10.01 -12.63 29.11
N ILE A 240 10.22 -11.94 27.98
CA ILE A 240 10.34 -12.57 26.67
C ILE A 240 11.53 -13.54 26.63
N LYS A 241 12.66 -13.16 27.21
CA LYS A 241 13.85 -14.01 27.29
C LYS A 241 13.61 -15.26 28.11
N SER A 242 12.94 -15.12 29.28
CA SER A 242 12.63 -16.23 30.18
C SER A 242 11.63 -17.22 29.59
N SER A 243 10.78 -16.79 28.68
CA SER A 243 9.84 -17.65 27.95
C SER A 243 10.41 -18.26 26.65
N GLY A 244 11.70 -18.11 26.40
CA GLY A 244 12.28 -18.60 25.12
C GLY A 244 11.88 -17.84 23.87
N GLY A 245 11.28 -16.66 24.01
CA GLY A 245 10.82 -15.84 22.88
C GLY A 245 9.37 -16.09 22.43
N ASN A 246 8.63 -16.97 23.12
CA ASN A 246 7.30 -17.43 22.70
C ASN A 246 6.13 -16.59 23.25
N ILE A 247 6.40 -15.51 23.97
CA ILE A 247 5.36 -14.62 24.55
C ILE A 247 5.21 -13.36 23.70
N ASN A 248 3.95 -12.95 23.48
CA ASN A 248 3.65 -11.68 22.84
C ASN A 248 4.10 -10.51 23.76
N PRO A 249 4.95 -9.59 23.27
CA PRO A 249 5.43 -8.44 24.04
C PRO A 249 4.33 -7.55 24.61
N SER A 250 3.21 -7.40 23.92
CA SER A 250 2.07 -6.60 24.39
C SER A 250 1.38 -7.27 25.59
N ILE A 251 1.15 -8.59 25.52
CA ILE A 251 0.56 -9.38 26.61
C ILE A 251 1.48 -9.36 27.82
N ALA A 252 2.78 -9.56 27.62
CA ALA A 252 3.77 -9.48 28.66
C ALA A 252 3.77 -8.12 29.37
N LYS A 253 3.68 -7.04 28.61
CA LYS A 253 3.61 -5.68 29.12
C LYS A 253 2.33 -5.42 29.91
N ASP A 254 1.18 -5.85 29.39
CA ASP A 254 -0.12 -5.64 30.04
C ASP A 254 -0.22 -6.41 31.36
N LEU A 255 0.31 -7.63 31.40
CA LEU A 255 0.38 -8.42 32.63
C LEU A 255 1.39 -7.83 33.64
N LEU A 256 2.56 -7.39 33.16
CA LEU A 256 3.55 -6.72 34.01
C LEU A 256 2.96 -5.45 34.63
N LEU A 257 2.24 -4.61 33.87
CA LEU A 257 1.61 -3.39 34.39
C LEU A 257 0.47 -3.67 35.40
N LYS A 258 -0.14 -4.84 35.35
CA LYS A 258 -1.16 -5.25 36.33
C LYS A 258 -0.55 -5.75 37.65
N GLU A 259 0.65 -6.30 37.60
CA GLU A 259 1.36 -6.86 38.76
C GLU A 259 2.30 -5.84 39.47
N LEU A 260 2.65 -4.71 38.76
CA LEU A 260 3.42 -3.58 39.33
C LEU A 260 2.53 -2.67 40.20
#